data_df6b018e6513155fdf73ec7c344ff75c
#
_entry.id   df6b018e6513155fdf73ec7c344ff75c
#
_cell.length_a   1.000
_cell.length_b   1.000
_cell.length_c   1.000
_cell.angle_alpha   90.00
_cell.angle_beta   90.00
_cell.angle_gamma   90.00
#
_symmetry.space_group_name_H-M   'P 1'
#
loop_
_entity.id
_entity.type
_entity.pdbx_description
1 polymer ?
#
loop_
_entity_poly.entity_id
_entity_poly.type
_entity_poly.pdbx_seq_one_letter_code
_entity_poly.pdbx_strand_id
1 'polypeptide(L)'
;MELMDEATLAAVRAHAGPERGAALPESGAFLLVQADGAGAEADGEAMAALMRAHGGDVTVTVDPAEGEALMALRRTAFPALERLGTPLVEDVAVPRSRMAEMFARIREIEARTGVAIPTTAHAGDGNLHPILLFGAAAQVGLSL
;
A
#
# COMPACT_ATOMS: atom_id res chain seq x y z
N MET A 1 8.95 -2.42 -6.35
CA MET A 1 8.39 -1.45 -5.37
C MET A 1 6.88 -1.59 -5.36
N GLU A 2 6.30 -1.92 -4.21
CA GLU A 2 4.87 -2.13 -4.03
C GLU A 2 4.34 -1.13 -3.02
N LEU A 3 3.25 -0.44 -3.33
CA LEU A 3 2.65 0.55 -2.47
C LEU A 3 1.22 0.15 -2.11
N MET A 4 0.85 0.32 -0.86
CA MET A 4 -0.53 0.27 -0.37
C MET A 4 -0.87 1.62 0.25
N ASP A 5 -2.01 2.17 -0.11
CA ASP A 5 -2.53 3.36 0.56
C ASP A 5 -3.04 3.04 1.97
N GLU A 6 -3.40 4.07 2.71
CA GLU A 6 -3.84 3.94 4.11
C GLU A 6 -5.08 3.03 4.24
N ALA A 7 -6.02 3.13 3.32
CA ALA A 7 -7.23 2.31 3.35
C ALA A 7 -6.94 0.83 3.10
N THR A 8 -6.08 0.53 2.13
CA THR A 8 -5.60 -0.83 1.87
C THR A 8 -4.81 -1.38 3.04
N LEU A 9 -3.91 -0.57 3.63
CA LEU A 9 -3.11 -0.96 4.80
C LEU A 9 -4.00 -1.30 5.99
N ALA A 10 -5.02 -0.50 6.27
CA ALA A 10 -5.98 -0.76 7.34
C ALA A 10 -6.74 -2.08 7.12
N ALA A 11 -7.16 -2.38 5.89
CA ALA A 11 -7.81 -3.64 5.54
C ALA A 11 -6.87 -4.84 5.75
N VAL A 12 -5.61 -4.73 5.32
CA VAL A 12 -4.59 -5.78 5.51
C VAL A 12 -4.32 -6.02 6.99
N ARG A 13 -4.18 -4.97 7.80
CA ARG A 13 -4.01 -5.09 9.26
C ARG A 13 -5.16 -5.83 9.91
N ALA A 14 -6.38 -5.46 9.58
CA ALA A 14 -7.58 -6.12 10.10
C ALA A 14 -7.66 -7.60 9.68
N HIS A 15 -7.29 -7.89 8.43
CA HIS A 15 -7.27 -9.24 7.89
C HIS A 15 -6.18 -10.12 8.54
N ALA A 16 -5.00 -9.56 8.76
CA ALA A 16 -3.86 -10.26 9.37
C ALA A 16 -4.07 -10.60 10.85
N GLY A 17 -5.01 -9.89 11.50
CA GLY A 17 -5.29 -10.04 12.92
C GLY A 17 -4.30 -9.31 13.84
N PRO A 18 -4.54 -9.34 15.17
CA PRO A 18 -3.84 -8.46 16.11
C PRO A 18 -2.32 -8.71 16.16
N GLU A 19 -1.86 -9.95 16.06
CA GLU A 19 -0.43 -10.27 16.16
C GLU A 19 0.35 -9.81 14.92
N ARG A 20 -0.10 -10.24 13.72
CA ARG A 20 0.59 -9.90 12.47
C ARG A 20 0.30 -8.47 12.02
N GLY A 21 -0.89 -7.98 12.25
CA GLY A 21 -1.28 -6.61 11.92
C GLY A 21 -0.51 -5.57 12.73
N ALA A 22 -0.08 -5.89 13.96
CA ALA A 22 0.73 -4.99 14.79
C ALA A 22 2.13 -4.71 14.21
N ALA A 23 2.63 -5.55 13.30
CA ALA A 23 3.88 -5.32 12.59
C ALA A 23 3.76 -4.27 11.47
N LEU A 24 2.54 -3.89 11.09
CA LEU A 24 2.28 -2.88 10.06
C LEU A 24 2.01 -1.51 10.69
N PRO A 25 2.34 -0.40 10.01
CA PRO A 25 2.03 0.95 10.47
C PRO A 25 0.54 1.14 10.77
N GLU A 26 0.22 2.01 11.72
CA GLU A 26 -1.17 2.30 12.08
C GLU A 26 -1.87 3.25 11.12
N SER A 27 -1.10 4.07 10.43
CA SER A 27 -1.60 5.09 9.49
C SER A 27 -0.59 5.35 8.39
N GLY A 28 -1.03 6.09 7.38
CA GLY A 28 -0.22 6.47 6.23
C GLY A 28 -0.15 5.38 5.15
N ALA A 29 0.67 5.60 4.14
CA ALA A 29 0.93 4.65 3.08
C ALA A 29 2.07 3.70 3.46
N PHE A 30 2.00 2.47 2.98
CA PHE A 30 3.07 1.48 3.14
C PHE A 30 3.76 1.21 1.81
N LEU A 31 5.07 1.43 1.77
CA LEU A 31 5.91 1.17 0.60
C LEU A 31 6.88 0.03 0.89
N LEU A 32 6.72 -1.07 0.17
CA LEU A 32 7.64 -2.21 0.22
C LEU A 32 8.60 -2.14 -0.96
N VAL A 33 9.89 -2.12 -0.67
CA VAL A 33 10.96 -2.06 -1.67
C VAL A 33 11.87 -3.25 -1.51
N GLN A 34 12.16 -3.90 -2.62
CA GLN A 34 13.12 -5.00 -2.69
C GLN A 34 14.24 -4.61 -3.66
N ALA A 35 15.47 -4.76 -3.22
CA ALA A 35 16.66 -4.70 -4.06
C ALA A 35 17.22 -6.12 -4.24
N ASP A 36 17.77 -6.41 -5.39
CA ASP A 36 18.41 -7.68 -5.72
C ASP A 36 19.72 -7.48 -6.50
N GLY A 37 20.45 -8.56 -6.70
CA GLY A 37 21.72 -8.53 -7.42
C GLY A 37 22.93 -8.06 -6.59
N ALA A 38 24.07 -7.90 -7.25
CA ALA A 38 25.37 -7.65 -6.60
C ALA A 38 25.47 -6.32 -5.84
N GLY A 39 24.60 -5.35 -6.13
CA GLY A 39 24.55 -4.03 -5.47
C GLY A 39 23.41 -3.89 -4.46
N ALA A 40 22.63 -4.94 -4.20
CA ALA A 40 21.37 -4.86 -3.47
C ALA A 40 21.49 -4.18 -2.10
N GLU A 41 22.54 -4.47 -1.34
CA GLU A 41 22.75 -3.88 -0.01
C GLU A 41 22.98 -2.35 -0.11
N ALA A 42 23.86 -1.92 -1.01
CA ALA A 42 24.12 -0.50 -1.21
C ALA A 42 22.89 0.26 -1.76
N ASP A 43 22.17 -0.35 -2.69
CA ASP A 43 20.95 0.20 -3.25
C ASP A 43 19.85 0.28 -2.18
N GLY A 44 19.71 -0.74 -1.34
CA GLY A 44 18.78 -0.78 -0.21
C GLY A 44 19.05 0.33 0.80
N GLU A 45 20.30 0.52 1.20
CA GLU A 45 20.69 1.59 2.12
C GLU A 45 20.47 2.98 1.51
N ALA A 46 20.79 3.17 0.21
CA ALA A 46 20.56 4.44 -0.48
C ALA A 46 19.07 4.79 -0.54
N MET A 47 18.22 3.81 -0.85
CA MET A 47 16.76 3.98 -0.85
C MET A 47 16.22 4.28 0.54
N ALA A 48 16.70 3.57 1.57
CA ALA A 48 16.30 3.80 2.96
C ALA A 48 16.70 5.21 3.42
N ALA A 49 17.91 5.67 3.10
CA ALA A 49 18.35 7.01 3.43
C ALA A 49 17.48 8.09 2.76
N LEU A 50 17.13 7.89 1.49
CA LEU A 50 16.25 8.79 0.75
C LEU A 50 14.85 8.86 1.39
N MET A 51 14.26 7.72 1.73
CA MET A 51 12.94 7.68 2.36
C MET A 51 12.94 8.37 3.73
N ARG A 52 13.96 8.14 4.57
CA ARG A 52 14.11 8.82 5.87
C ARG A 52 14.26 10.34 5.71
N ALA A 53 15.01 10.79 4.69
CA ALA A 53 15.17 12.22 4.39
C ALA A 53 13.84 12.89 4.00
N HIS A 54 12.87 12.12 3.54
CA HIS A 54 11.51 12.58 3.22
C HIS A 54 10.47 12.26 4.31
N GLY A 55 10.92 11.92 5.54
CA GLY A 55 10.04 11.72 6.68
C GLY A 55 9.41 10.32 6.78
N GLY A 56 9.90 9.36 6.00
CA GLY A 56 9.48 7.97 6.09
C GLY A 56 10.03 7.28 7.35
N ASP A 57 9.20 6.48 8.00
CA ASP A 57 9.65 5.48 8.97
C ASP A 57 10.10 4.24 8.19
N VAL A 58 11.38 3.86 8.32
CA VAL A 58 12.01 2.88 7.44
C VAL A 58 12.69 1.77 8.23
N THR A 59 12.23 0.56 8.02
CA THR A 59 12.91 -0.67 8.46
C THR A 59 13.58 -1.33 7.27
N VAL A 60 14.82 -1.77 7.45
CA VAL A 60 15.59 -2.52 6.46
C VAL A 60 15.86 -3.91 7.03
N THR A 61 15.66 -4.93 6.22
CA THR A 61 16.05 -6.29 6.55
C THR A 61 16.84 -6.92 5.42
N VAL A 62 17.79 -7.76 5.76
CA VAL A 62 18.52 -8.66 4.85
C VAL A 62 18.18 -10.13 5.11
N ASP A 63 17.29 -10.39 6.08
CA ASP A 63 16.79 -11.73 6.37
C ASP A 63 15.75 -12.14 5.32
N PRO A 64 15.99 -13.21 4.54
CA PRO A 64 15.05 -13.68 3.53
C PRO A 64 13.69 -14.08 4.12
N ALA A 65 13.62 -14.58 5.35
CA ALA A 65 12.37 -14.98 5.99
C ALA A 65 11.51 -13.76 6.37
N GLU A 66 12.14 -12.71 6.87
CA GLU A 66 11.45 -11.44 7.14
C GLU A 66 10.97 -10.78 5.84
N GLY A 67 11.81 -10.76 4.80
CA GLY A 67 11.44 -10.25 3.48
C GLY A 67 10.23 -10.99 2.89
N GLU A 68 10.22 -12.32 2.96
CA GLU A 68 9.09 -13.12 2.49
C GLU A 68 7.83 -12.89 3.33
N ALA A 69 7.95 -12.69 4.64
CA ALA A 69 6.82 -12.37 5.50
C ALA A 69 6.17 -11.03 5.11
N LEU A 70 6.97 -10.01 4.79
CA LEU A 70 6.47 -8.71 4.29
C LEU A 70 5.79 -8.85 2.93
N MET A 71 6.37 -9.62 2.01
CA MET A 71 5.75 -9.92 0.72
C MET A 71 4.45 -10.72 0.86
N ALA A 72 4.40 -11.65 1.81
CA ALA A 72 3.18 -12.41 2.12
C ALA A 72 2.06 -11.47 2.61
N LEU A 73 2.37 -10.51 3.49
CA LEU A 73 1.40 -9.51 3.93
C LEU A 73 0.88 -8.66 2.75
N ARG A 74 1.75 -8.20 1.86
CA ARG A 74 1.34 -7.45 0.66
C ARG A 74 0.38 -8.28 -0.21
N ARG A 75 0.63 -9.58 -0.38
CA ARG A 75 -0.24 -10.46 -1.18
C ARG A 75 -1.63 -10.66 -0.57
N THR A 76 -1.83 -10.33 0.71
CA THR A 76 -3.16 -10.38 1.34
C THR A 76 -4.03 -9.15 1.05
N ALA A 77 -3.52 -8.14 0.37
CA ALA A 77 -4.26 -6.90 0.12
C ALA A 77 -5.60 -7.17 -0.59
N PHE A 78 -5.61 -7.90 -1.68
CA PHE A 78 -6.83 -8.20 -2.41
C PHE A 78 -7.82 -9.05 -1.59
N PRO A 79 -7.44 -10.21 -0.99
CA PRO A 79 -8.31 -10.95 -0.10
C PRO A 79 -8.84 -10.15 1.09
N ALA A 80 -8.06 -9.20 1.61
CA ALA A 80 -8.51 -8.33 2.68
C ALA A 80 -9.63 -7.38 2.22
N LEU A 81 -9.50 -6.83 1.02
CA LEU A 81 -10.48 -5.92 0.43
C LEU A 81 -11.77 -6.64 0.02
N GLU A 82 -11.69 -7.87 -0.50
CA GLU A 82 -12.86 -8.70 -0.82
C GLU A 82 -13.78 -8.94 0.38
N ARG A 83 -13.24 -8.92 1.60
CA ARG A 83 -14.03 -9.03 2.83
C ARG A 83 -14.83 -7.78 3.16
N LEU A 84 -14.47 -6.65 2.59
CA LEU A 84 -15.14 -5.37 2.82
C LEU A 84 -16.27 -5.09 1.82
N GLY A 85 -16.23 -5.71 0.64
CA GLY A 85 -17.23 -5.52 -0.39
C GLY A 85 -16.87 -6.23 -1.69
N THR A 86 -17.68 -6.04 -2.72
CA THR A 86 -17.39 -6.57 -4.05
C THR A 86 -16.38 -5.65 -4.76
N PRO A 87 -15.16 -6.12 -5.05
CA PRO A 87 -14.15 -5.28 -5.67
C PRO A 87 -14.31 -5.21 -7.19
N LEU A 88 -14.16 -4.02 -7.75
CA LEU A 88 -13.86 -3.78 -9.16
C LEU A 88 -12.48 -3.15 -9.25
N VAL A 89 -11.54 -3.87 -9.83
CA VAL A 89 -10.15 -3.42 -9.97
C VAL A 89 -9.98 -2.70 -11.29
N GLU A 90 -9.42 -1.50 -11.23
CA GLU A 90 -9.04 -0.72 -12.41
C GLU A 90 -7.51 -0.63 -12.51
N ASP A 91 -7.02 -0.44 -13.72
CA ASP A 91 -5.62 -0.22 -14.02
C ASP A 91 -5.41 1.20 -14.57
N VAL A 92 -4.57 1.97 -13.87
CA VAL A 92 -4.25 3.35 -14.26
C VAL A 92 -2.74 3.55 -14.26
N ALA A 93 -2.19 3.89 -15.41
CA ALA A 93 -0.78 4.22 -15.55
C ALA A 93 -0.58 5.74 -15.63
N VAL A 94 0.32 6.25 -14.80
CA VAL A 94 0.74 7.65 -14.80
C VAL A 94 2.27 7.76 -14.74
N PRO A 95 2.87 8.87 -15.17
CA PRO A 95 4.28 9.12 -14.86
C PRO A 95 4.52 9.04 -13.36
N ARG A 96 5.62 8.40 -12.93
CA ARG A 96 5.95 8.23 -11.50
C ARG A 96 5.87 9.53 -10.68
N SER A 97 6.28 10.64 -11.28
CA SER A 97 6.18 11.98 -10.67
C SER A 97 4.75 12.48 -10.45
N ARG A 98 3.76 11.84 -11.06
CA ARG A 98 2.32 12.18 -10.95
C ARG A 98 1.54 11.22 -10.05
N MET A 99 2.19 10.20 -9.50
CA MET A 99 1.49 9.20 -8.65
C MET A 99 0.83 9.85 -7.44
N ALA A 100 1.54 10.72 -6.71
CA ALA A 100 0.97 11.41 -5.54
C ALA A 100 -0.28 12.23 -5.90
N GLU A 101 -0.27 12.90 -7.06
CA GLU A 101 -1.43 13.63 -7.58
C GLU A 101 -2.58 12.67 -7.91
N MET A 102 -2.29 11.51 -8.51
CA MET A 102 -3.33 10.52 -8.80
C MET A 102 -3.97 9.97 -7.53
N PHE A 103 -3.20 9.65 -6.49
CA PHE A 103 -3.75 9.27 -5.18
C PHE A 103 -4.65 10.37 -4.59
N ALA A 104 -4.26 11.64 -4.71
CA ALA A 104 -5.09 12.75 -4.27
C ALA A 104 -6.42 12.82 -5.04
N ARG A 105 -6.37 12.62 -6.37
CA ARG A 105 -7.59 12.58 -7.21
C ARG A 105 -8.51 11.41 -6.87
N ILE A 106 -7.96 10.25 -6.58
CA ILE A 106 -8.75 9.09 -6.15
C ILE A 106 -9.50 9.43 -4.86
N ARG A 107 -8.84 10.03 -3.85
CA ARG A 107 -9.50 10.48 -2.61
C ARG A 107 -10.59 11.52 -2.84
N GLU A 108 -10.38 12.46 -3.78
CA GLU A 108 -11.42 13.41 -4.18
C GLU A 108 -12.66 12.71 -4.77
N ILE A 109 -12.44 11.65 -5.56
CA ILE A 109 -13.53 10.85 -6.14
C ILE A 109 -14.27 10.10 -5.04
N GLU A 110 -13.55 9.46 -4.11
CA GLU A 110 -14.15 8.80 -2.94
C GLU A 110 -15.05 9.76 -2.15
N ALA A 111 -14.51 10.94 -1.80
CA ALA A 111 -15.25 11.95 -1.04
C ALA A 111 -16.51 12.44 -1.77
N ARG A 112 -16.46 12.55 -3.10
CA ARG A 112 -17.56 13.01 -3.93
C ARG A 112 -18.62 11.93 -4.16
N THR A 113 -18.22 10.67 -4.29
CA THR A 113 -19.11 9.57 -4.67
C THR A 113 -19.60 8.74 -3.50
N GLY A 114 -18.88 8.77 -2.38
CA GLY A 114 -19.09 7.87 -1.24
C GLY A 114 -18.71 6.42 -1.52
N VAL A 115 -18.05 6.13 -2.66
CA VAL A 115 -17.50 4.80 -2.98
C VAL A 115 -16.10 4.71 -2.44
N ALA A 116 -15.81 3.71 -1.59
CA ALA A 116 -14.44 3.46 -1.14
C ALA A 116 -13.57 2.95 -2.30
N ILE A 117 -12.38 3.54 -2.46
CA ILE A 117 -11.45 3.21 -3.55
C ILE A 117 -10.03 2.97 -2.99
N PRO A 118 -9.85 1.99 -2.07
CA PRO A 118 -8.50 1.62 -1.64
C PRO A 118 -7.64 1.29 -2.85
N THR A 119 -6.37 1.71 -2.79
CA THR A 119 -5.51 1.65 -3.96
C THR A 119 -4.17 1.00 -3.63
N THR A 120 -3.78 0.02 -4.44
CA THR A 120 -2.41 -0.49 -4.48
C THR A 120 -1.70 0.05 -5.71
N ALA A 121 -0.35 0.02 -5.72
CA ALA A 121 0.39 0.46 -6.89
C ALA A 121 1.74 -0.25 -7.02
N HIS A 122 2.19 -0.41 -8.26
CA HIS A 122 3.59 -0.68 -8.58
C HIS A 122 4.32 0.67 -8.65
N ALA A 123 4.89 1.09 -7.51
CA ALA A 123 5.47 2.43 -7.39
C ALA A 123 6.72 2.64 -8.29
N GLY A 124 7.34 1.55 -8.75
CA GLY A 124 8.51 1.60 -9.62
C GLY A 124 8.22 2.01 -11.07
N ASP A 125 7.00 1.79 -11.56
CA ASP A 125 6.62 2.05 -12.95
C ASP A 125 5.42 3.00 -13.13
N GLY A 126 4.76 3.37 -12.04
CA GLY A 126 3.64 4.32 -12.08
C GLY A 126 2.29 3.67 -12.37
N ASN A 127 2.18 2.34 -12.24
CA ASN A 127 0.92 1.62 -12.39
C ASN A 127 0.18 1.55 -11.06
N LEU A 128 -1.05 2.08 -11.03
CA LEU A 128 -1.95 2.06 -9.88
C LEU A 128 -3.13 1.13 -10.15
N HIS A 129 -3.57 0.45 -9.10
CA HIS A 129 -4.77 -0.39 -9.12
C HIS A 129 -5.79 0.18 -8.13
N PRO A 130 -6.60 1.19 -8.53
CA PRO A 130 -7.74 1.63 -7.75
C PRO A 130 -8.78 0.51 -7.67
N ILE A 131 -9.26 0.20 -6.47
CA ILE A 131 -10.19 -0.91 -6.23
C ILE A 131 -11.51 -0.32 -5.71
N LEU A 132 -12.50 -0.20 -6.60
CA LEU A 132 -13.82 0.30 -6.20
C LEU A 132 -14.55 -0.80 -5.42
N LEU A 133 -14.94 -0.51 -4.18
CA LEU A 133 -15.66 -1.45 -3.32
C LEU A 133 -17.14 -1.14 -3.31
N PHE A 134 -17.95 -2.08 -3.82
CA PHE A 134 -19.39 -1.98 -3.84
C PHE A 134 -20.01 -2.84 -2.72
N GLY A 135 -21.09 -2.33 -2.11
CA GLY A 135 -21.78 -3.04 -1.03
C GLY A 135 -20.96 -3.13 0.26
N ALA A 136 -19.87 -2.37 0.38
CA ALA A 136 -19.14 -2.25 1.61
C ALA A 136 -20.07 -1.67 2.68
N ALA A 137 -20.30 -2.39 3.79
CA ALA A 137 -20.88 -1.78 4.97
C ALA A 137 -20.03 -0.57 5.33
N ALA A 138 -20.65 0.56 5.65
CA ALA A 138 -20.02 1.84 5.94
C ALA A 138 -19.18 1.78 7.25
N GLN A 139 -18.14 0.98 7.27
CA GLN A 139 -17.28 0.70 8.43
C GLN A 139 -15.78 0.68 8.11
N VAL A 140 -15.36 1.29 7.03
CA VAL A 140 -14.00 1.80 7.03
C VAL A 140 -14.11 3.18 7.68
N GLY A 141 -13.81 3.26 8.96
CA GLY A 141 -13.79 4.51 9.70
C GLY A 141 -12.72 5.44 9.12
N LEU A 142 -13.05 6.13 8.05
CA LEU A 142 -12.38 7.33 7.62
C LEU A 142 -12.88 8.43 8.57
N SER A 143 -12.21 8.55 9.71
CA SER A 143 -12.29 9.80 10.47
C SER A 143 -11.75 10.89 9.56
N LEU A 144 -12.64 11.78 9.16
CA LEU A 144 -12.33 13.05 8.50
C LEU A 144 -11.48 13.93 9.42
#